data_e19209da3f8c84cfcefacd85adff8a53
#
_entry.id   e19209da3f8c84cfcefacd85adff8a53
#
_cell.length_a   1.000
_cell.length_b   1.000
_cell.length_c   1.000
_cell.angle_alpha   90.00
_cell.angle_beta   90.00
_cell.angle_gamma   90.00
#
_symmetry.space_group_name_H-M   'P 1'
#
loop_
_entity.id
_entity.type
_entity.pdbx_description
1 polymer ?
#
loop_
_entity_poly.entity_id
_entity_poly.type
_entity_poly.pdbx_seq_one_letter_code
_entity_poly.pdbx_strand_id
1 'polypeptide(L)'
;HSISGCDFDVTGDKLINYTCSMATVVEPDPQLDARLYSGGEIEGWAAYLVAQGEGNLMLVVDESFNFDSDARRYIALDDGASLKIPSDLASIKPTDAGKDRNAPAPKNEKIITDDWELSILDVIRGDEAWKMAQEANQFNDPPQEGFEYIAVKVHVRYIGTEDKPSSMDGTFFKSTGSAGILHDAPSVVDPSPQLDISLYPGGEFEGWIVVQASVGETNMMLVFEPLFDFSGNNKRFISLEP
;
A
#
# COMPACT_ATOMS: atom_id res chain seq x y z
N HIS A 1 -22.84 -11.18 -18.47
CA HIS A 1 -21.73 -11.00 -17.53
C HIS A 1 -20.44 -10.78 -18.32
N SER A 2 -19.60 -9.80 -17.96
CA SER A 2 -18.27 -9.67 -18.54
C SER A 2 -17.26 -10.42 -17.69
N ILE A 3 -16.21 -10.94 -18.32
CA ILE A 3 -15.06 -11.57 -17.69
C ILE A 3 -13.79 -11.08 -18.39
N SER A 4 -12.77 -10.75 -17.61
CA SER A 4 -11.47 -10.33 -18.11
C SER A 4 -10.37 -10.81 -17.16
N GLY A 5 -9.10 -10.63 -17.53
CA GLY A 5 -7.98 -10.90 -16.65
C GLY A 5 -8.06 -10.10 -15.32
N CYS A 6 -8.74 -8.97 -15.32
CA CYS A 6 -8.91 -8.13 -14.11
C CYS A 6 -9.98 -8.61 -13.11
N ASP A 7 -10.69 -9.68 -13.43
CA ASP A 7 -11.59 -10.36 -12.48
C ASP A 7 -10.85 -11.38 -11.59
N PHE A 8 -9.53 -11.44 -11.74
CA PHE A 8 -8.66 -12.32 -10.97
C PHE A 8 -7.47 -11.54 -10.44
N ASP A 9 -6.95 -11.99 -9.31
CA ASP A 9 -5.69 -11.53 -8.72
C ASP A 9 -4.71 -12.71 -8.60
N VAL A 10 -3.45 -12.42 -8.30
CA VAL A 10 -2.43 -13.43 -7.99
C VAL A 10 -1.81 -13.11 -6.64
N THR A 11 -1.47 -14.12 -5.85
CA THR A 11 -0.72 -13.97 -4.61
C THR A 11 0.32 -15.09 -4.48
N GLY A 12 1.26 -14.95 -3.56
CA GLY A 12 2.32 -15.93 -3.33
C GLY A 12 2.91 -15.85 -1.91
N ASP A 13 4.16 -16.28 -1.75
CA ASP A 13 4.85 -16.34 -0.46
C ASP A 13 5.02 -14.98 0.24
N LYS A 14 5.05 -13.87 -0.53
CA LYS A 14 5.15 -12.52 0.04
C LYS A 14 3.83 -11.95 0.52
N LEU A 15 2.73 -12.67 0.30
CA LEU A 15 1.39 -12.25 0.70
C LEU A 15 0.98 -10.89 0.10
N ILE A 16 1.52 -10.56 -1.08
CA ILE A 16 1.12 -9.40 -1.88
C ILE A 16 -0.06 -9.83 -2.76
N ASN A 17 -1.07 -8.98 -2.87
CA ASN A 17 -2.17 -9.15 -3.81
C ASN A 17 -1.81 -8.45 -5.12
N TYR A 18 -1.39 -9.22 -6.13
CA TYR A 18 -1.02 -8.73 -7.44
C TYR A 18 -2.25 -8.61 -8.33
N THR A 19 -2.65 -7.39 -8.64
CA THR A 19 -3.80 -7.08 -9.48
C THR A 19 -3.39 -6.83 -10.93
N CYS A 20 -4.31 -6.89 -11.86
CA CYS A 20 -4.06 -6.56 -13.28
C CYS A 20 -3.58 -5.11 -13.49
N SER A 21 -3.87 -4.20 -12.56
CA SER A 21 -3.51 -2.78 -12.65
C SER A 21 -2.05 -2.49 -12.30
N MET A 22 -1.32 -3.44 -11.69
CA MET A 22 0.09 -3.25 -11.29
C MET A 22 1.06 -3.12 -12.46
N ALA A 23 0.67 -3.54 -13.65
CA ALA A 23 1.48 -3.35 -14.86
C ALA A 23 0.61 -3.25 -16.11
N THR A 24 1.00 -2.36 -17.02
CA THR A 24 0.47 -2.36 -18.39
C THR A 24 1.21 -3.43 -19.19
N VAL A 25 0.71 -4.64 -19.18
CA VAL A 25 1.24 -5.77 -19.96
C VAL A 25 0.28 -6.05 -21.12
N VAL A 26 0.82 -6.24 -22.32
CA VAL A 26 0.02 -6.75 -23.44
C VAL A 26 -0.13 -8.25 -23.26
N GLU A 27 -1.36 -8.69 -23.03
CA GLU A 27 -1.65 -10.10 -22.86
C GLU A 27 -1.50 -10.87 -24.18
N PRO A 28 -1.10 -12.16 -24.14
CA PRO A 28 -1.08 -13.02 -25.33
C PRO A 28 -2.48 -13.23 -25.91
N ASP A 29 -2.53 -13.53 -27.21
CA ASP A 29 -3.78 -13.93 -27.88
C ASP A 29 -4.06 -15.44 -27.70
N PRO A 30 -5.32 -15.85 -27.52
CA PRO A 30 -6.51 -15.02 -27.29
C PRO A 30 -6.49 -14.45 -25.86
N GLN A 31 -6.86 -13.18 -25.73
CA GLN A 31 -6.99 -12.55 -24.40
C GLN A 31 -8.25 -13.06 -23.68
N LEU A 32 -8.18 -13.14 -22.37
CA LEU A 32 -9.33 -13.42 -21.52
C LEU A 32 -10.18 -12.14 -21.36
N ASP A 33 -10.97 -11.83 -22.37
CA ASP A 33 -11.88 -10.67 -22.36
C ASP A 33 -13.15 -11.02 -23.19
N ALA A 34 -14.28 -11.16 -22.51
CA ALA A 34 -15.54 -11.48 -23.16
C ALA A 34 -16.77 -11.00 -22.39
N ARG A 35 -17.89 -10.92 -23.11
CA ARG A 35 -19.23 -10.85 -22.52
C ARG A 35 -19.96 -12.14 -22.78
N LEU A 36 -20.33 -12.83 -21.71
CA LEU A 36 -20.96 -14.14 -21.77
C LEU A 36 -22.45 -14.06 -21.38
N TYR A 37 -23.29 -14.82 -22.08
CA TYR A 37 -24.62 -15.18 -21.61
C TYR A 37 -24.55 -16.49 -20.80
N SER A 38 -25.64 -16.82 -20.11
CA SER A 38 -25.73 -18.06 -19.34
C SER A 38 -25.36 -19.27 -20.18
N GLY A 39 -24.39 -20.07 -19.72
CA GLY A 39 -23.86 -21.25 -20.41
C GLY A 39 -22.78 -20.94 -21.47
N GLY A 40 -22.39 -19.67 -21.68
CA GLY A 40 -21.24 -19.31 -22.49
C GLY A 40 -19.92 -19.67 -21.80
N GLU A 41 -18.92 -20.04 -22.61
CA GLU A 41 -17.56 -20.38 -22.17
C GLU A 41 -16.53 -19.58 -22.98
N ILE A 42 -15.40 -19.25 -22.38
CA ILE A 42 -14.24 -18.64 -23.02
C ILE A 42 -12.97 -19.27 -22.47
N GLU A 43 -11.96 -19.36 -23.31
CA GLU A 43 -10.58 -19.69 -22.98
C GLU A 43 -9.68 -18.55 -23.46
N GLY A 44 -8.78 -18.06 -22.59
CA GLY A 44 -7.89 -16.95 -22.92
C GLY A 44 -6.77 -16.80 -21.90
N TRP A 45 -5.85 -15.90 -22.22
CA TRP A 45 -4.70 -15.57 -21.38
C TRP A 45 -4.98 -14.33 -20.53
N ALA A 46 -4.47 -14.33 -19.31
CA ALA A 46 -4.29 -13.17 -18.46
C ALA A 46 -2.82 -13.09 -18.02
N ALA A 47 -2.28 -11.88 -17.86
CA ALA A 47 -0.90 -11.68 -17.49
C ALA A 47 -0.79 -10.78 -16.24
N TYR A 48 0.05 -11.19 -15.30
CA TYR A 48 0.27 -10.47 -14.03
C TYR A 48 1.75 -10.20 -13.82
N LEU A 49 2.06 -9.02 -13.29
CA LEU A 49 3.40 -8.70 -12.81
C LEU A 49 3.51 -9.13 -11.35
N VAL A 50 4.40 -10.06 -11.06
CA VAL A 50 4.71 -10.50 -9.70
C VAL A 50 6.14 -10.12 -9.33
N ALA A 51 6.44 -9.99 -8.03
CA ALA A 51 7.79 -9.69 -7.56
C ALA A 51 8.77 -10.78 -7.98
N GLN A 52 10.00 -10.39 -8.32
CA GLN A 52 11.05 -11.34 -8.69
C GLN A 52 11.32 -12.33 -7.55
N GLY A 53 11.35 -13.61 -7.89
CA GLY A 53 11.56 -14.70 -6.94
C GLY A 53 10.32 -15.02 -6.08
N GLU A 54 9.15 -14.50 -6.45
CA GLU A 54 7.88 -14.93 -5.86
C GLU A 54 7.64 -16.40 -6.17
N GLY A 55 7.22 -17.14 -5.19
CA GLY A 55 6.85 -18.55 -5.32
C GLY A 55 5.52 -18.85 -4.64
N ASN A 56 5.10 -20.11 -4.66
CA ASN A 56 3.84 -20.54 -4.08
C ASN A 56 2.64 -19.77 -4.67
N LEU A 57 2.68 -19.55 -5.99
CA LEU A 57 1.71 -18.72 -6.69
C LEU A 57 0.31 -19.35 -6.72
N MET A 58 -0.68 -18.51 -6.47
CA MET A 58 -2.10 -18.86 -6.53
C MET A 58 -2.86 -17.80 -7.30
N LEU A 59 -3.78 -18.22 -8.12
CA LEU A 59 -4.82 -17.36 -8.68
C LEU A 59 -5.93 -17.20 -7.65
N VAL A 60 -6.34 -15.96 -7.46
CA VAL A 60 -7.46 -15.60 -6.56
C VAL A 60 -8.65 -15.21 -7.42
N VAL A 61 -9.76 -15.90 -7.21
CA VAL A 61 -11.05 -15.58 -7.82
C VAL A 61 -11.90 -14.91 -6.75
N ASP A 62 -12.17 -13.62 -6.94
CA ASP A 62 -13.04 -12.84 -6.06
C ASP A 62 -14.10 -12.16 -6.92
N GLU A 63 -15.36 -12.49 -6.71
CA GLU A 63 -16.43 -11.86 -7.48
C GLU A 63 -16.51 -10.38 -7.11
N SER A 64 -16.26 -9.50 -8.08
CA SER A 64 -16.35 -8.05 -7.92
C SER A 64 -17.70 -7.67 -7.28
N PHE A 65 -17.63 -6.89 -6.19
CA PHE A 65 -18.78 -6.48 -5.38
C PHE A 65 -19.47 -7.61 -4.57
N ASN A 66 -18.88 -8.78 -4.47
CA ASN A 66 -19.34 -9.77 -3.50
C ASN A 66 -18.66 -9.51 -2.14
N PHE A 67 -19.42 -9.06 -1.16
CA PHE A 67 -18.95 -8.82 0.22
C PHE A 67 -18.92 -10.09 1.07
N ASP A 68 -19.23 -11.24 0.48
CA ASP A 68 -19.19 -12.54 1.14
C ASP A 68 -17.78 -13.16 0.98
N SER A 69 -17.02 -13.21 2.07
CA SER A 69 -15.68 -13.82 2.09
C SER A 69 -15.69 -15.30 1.67
N ASP A 70 -16.82 -15.98 1.81
CA ASP A 70 -16.97 -17.40 1.44
C ASP A 70 -17.02 -17.62 -0.09
N ALA A 71 -17.19 -16.56 -0.88
CA ALA A 71 -17.16 -16.62 -2.33
C ALA A 71 -15.75 -16.70 -2.92
N ARG A 72 -14.73 -16.21 -2.19
CA ARG A 72 -13.34 -16.19 -2.65
C ARG A 72 -12.82 -17.62 -2.85
N ARG A 73 -12.07 -17.83 -3.93
CA ARG A 73 -11.43 -19.13 -4.25
C ARG A 73 -9.97 -18.91 -4.57
N TYR A 74 -9.13 -19.84 -4.12
CA TYR A 74 -7.70 -19.88 -4.39
C TYR A 74 -7.40 -21.10 -5.25
N ILE A 75 -6.76 -20.89 -6.40
CA ILE A 75 -6.38 -21.94 -7.35
C ILE A 75 -4.85 -21.98 -7.40
N ALA A 76 -4.24 -23.09 -7.02
CA ALA A 76 -2.80 -23.25 -7.05
C ALA A 76 -2.29 -23.16 -8.50
N LEU A 77 -1.32 -22.28 -8.74
CA LEU A 77 -0.57 -22.16 -9.99
C LEU A 77 0.74 -22.96 -9.90
N ASP A 78 1.35 -22.99 -8.74
CA ASP A 78 2.49 -23.85 -8.41
C ASP A 78 2.02 -25.13 -7.70
N ASP A 79 2.78 -26.23 -7.88
CA ASP A 79 2.45 -27.50 -7.25
C ASP A 79 2.39 -27.39 -5.72
N GLY A 80 1.21 -27.63 -5.15
CA GLY A 80 0.98 -27.59 -3.72
C GLY A 80 0.93 -26.19 -3.10
N ALA A 81 0.79 -25.15 -3.92
CA ALA A 81 0.64 -23.78 -3.44
C ALA A 81 -0.55 -23.63 -2.49
N SER A 82 -0.35 -22.88 -1.42
CA SER A 82 -1.36 -22.59 -0.40
C SER A 82 -1.04 -21.29 0.33
N LEU A 83 -2.05 -20.49 0.65
CA LEU A 83 -1.89 -19.27 1.43
C LEU A 83 -1.41 -19.63 2.86
N LYS A 84 -0.32 -18.99 3.29
CA LYS A 84 0.31 -19.25 4.60
C LYS A 84 0.25 -17.99 5.45
N ILE A 85 -0.91 -17.71 6.01
CA ILE A 85 -1.08 -16.60 6.93
C ILE A 85 -0.37 -16.92 8.26
N PRO A 86 0.52 -16.03 8.77
CA PRO A 86 1.19 -16.24 10.05
C PRO A 86 0.20 -16.36 11.21
N SER A 87 0.36 -17.39 12.05
CA SER A 87 -0.58 -17.67 13.16
C SER A 87 -0.40 -16.73 14.36
N ASP A 88 0.67 -15.95 14.42
CA ASP A 88 1.01 -15.03 15.52
C ASP A 88 0.28 -13.68 15.43
N LEU A 89 -0.33 -13.36 14.29
CA LEU A 89 -1.00 -12.07 14.05
C LEU A 89 -2.05 -11.75 15.12
N ALA A 90 -2.86 -12.72 15.51
CA ALA A 90 -3.90 -12.55 16.53
C ALA A 90 -3.34 -12.18 17.92
N SER A 91 -2.04 -12.38 18.16
CA SER A 91 -1.37 -12.03 19.41
C SER A 91 -0.79 -10.61 19.42
N ILE A 92 -0.65 -9.97 18.24
CA ILE A 92 -0.15 -8.61 18.09
C ILE A 92 -1.16 -7.65 18.72
N LYS A 93 -0.68 -6.66 19.48
CA LYS A 93 -1.54 -5.67 20.13
C LYS A 93 -1.14 -4.28 19.72
N PRO A 94 -2.12 -3.40 19.44
CA PRO A 94 -1.85 -1.99 19.18
C PRO A 94 -1.07 -1.34 20.32
N THR A 95 -0.18 -0.41 19.95
CA THR A 95 0.59 0.41 20.90
C THR A 95 0.02 1.81 20.99
N ASP A 96 0.37 2.52 22.07
CA ASP A 96 -0.01 3.92 22.26
C ASP A 96 1.01 4.91 21.65
N ALA A 97 2.12 4.39 21.09
CA ALA A 97 3.15 5.19 20.45
C ALA A 97 2.56 6.10 19.37
N GLY A 98 2.83 7.39 19.47
CA GLY A 98 2.39 8.39 18.50
C GLY A 98 0.88 8.73 18.50
N LYS A 99 0.10 8.31 19.46
CA LYS A 99 -1.34 8.72 19.56
C LYS A 99 -1.52 10.20 19.85
N ASP A 100 -0.58 10.82 20.57
CA ASP A 100 -0.62 12.24 20.91
C ASP A 100 0.35 13.03 20.04
N ARG A 101 -0.14 14.08 19.37
CA ARG A 101 0.68 15.00 18.60
C ARG A 101 1.79 15.67 19.43
N ASN A 102 1.57 15.90 20.72
CA ASN A 102 2.56 16.49 21.61
C ASN A 102 3.61 15.50 22.11
N ALA A 103 3.39 14.19 21.85
CA ALA A 103 4.30 13.10 22.15
C ALA A 103 4.37 12.15 20.93
N PRO A 104 4.89 12.63 19.77
CA PRO A 104 5.01 11.80 18.58
C PRO A 104 5.96 10.63 18.84
N ALA A 105 5.70 9.51 18.19
CA ALA A 105 6.63 8.39 18.23
C ALA A 105 7.95 8.78 17.53
N PRO A 106 9.11 8.35 18.04
CA PRO A 106 10.38 8.49 17.33
C PRO A 106 10.33 7.78 15.96
N LYS A 107 11.03 8.31 14.94
CA LYS A 107 11.02 7.75 13.59
C LYS A 107 11.41 6.28 13.50
N ASN A 108 12.27 5.81 14.41
CA ASN A 108 12.76 4.43 14.43
C ASN A 108 11.86 3.49 15.26
N GLU A 109 10.79 4.00 15.87
CA GLU A 109 9.88 3.20 16.66
C GLU A 109 8.89 2.47 15.75
N LYS A 110 8.66 1.19 16.06
CA LYS A 110 7.63 0.40 15.43
C LYS A 110 6.27 0.81 15.96
N ILE A 111 5.42 1.27 15.07
CA ILE A 111 4.05 1.67 15.35
C ILE A 111 3.13 0.49 15.05
N ILE A 112 2.25 0.16 15.99
CA ILE A 112 1.26 -0.91 15.81
C ILE A 112 -0.13 -0.29 16.02
N THR A 113 -0.96 -0.39 15.00
CA THR A 113 -2.38 -0.01 15.02
C THR A 113 -3.26 -1.26 15.07
N ASP A 114 -4.55 -1.16 14.84
CA ASP A 114 -5.43 -2.33 14.82
C ASP A 114 -5.12 -3.25 13.63
N ASP A 115 -4.76 -2.67 12.47
CA ASP A 115 -4.59 -3.41 11.22
C ASP A 115 -3.19 -3.34 10.63
N TRP A 116 -2.35 -2.39 11.08
CA TRP A 116 -1.06 -2.12 10.46
C TRP A 116 0.07 -1.98 11.47
N GLU A 117 1.20 -2.57 11.14
CA GLU A 117 2.50 -2.31 11.72
C GLU A 117 3.29 -1.46 10.74
N LEU A 118 3.90 -0.36 11.20
CA LEU A 118 4.67 0.52 10.34
C LEU A 118 5.88 1.13 11.06
N SER A 119 6.92 1.43 10.30
CA SER A 119 8.10 2.16 10.76
C SER A 119 8.69 3.01 9.64
N ILE A 120 9.32 4.13 9.98
CA ILE A 120 10.02 4.98 9.02
C ILE A 120 11.45 4.47 8.87
N LEU A 121 11.85 4.20 7.62
CA LEU A 121 13.19 3.70 7.29
C LEU A 121 14.13 4.84 6.90
N ASP A 122 13.63 5.83 6.14
CA ASP A 122 14.44 6.94 5.64
C ASP A 122 13.59 8.19 5.44
N VAL A 123 14.24 9.37 5.49
CA VAL A 123 13.60 10.68 5.28
C VAL A 123 14.55 11.57 4.50
N ILE A 124 14.10 12.03 3.34
CA ILE A 124 14.82 12.93 2.45
C ILE A 124 13.97 14.18 2.26
N ARG A 125 14.58 15.39 2.34
CA ARG A 125 13.83 16.65 2.37
C ARG A 125 14.36 17.66 1.35
N GLY A 126 13.49 18.53 0.85
CA GLY A 126 13.85 19.67 0.00
C GLY A 126 14.22 19.26 -1.43
N ASP A 127 15.28 19.85 -1.98
CA ASP A 127 15.69 19.68 -3.37
C ASP A 127 15.96 18.20 -3.75
N GLU A 128 16.49 17.40 -2.82
CA GLU A 128 16.70 15.97 -3.06
C GLU A 128 15.38 15.21 -3.15
N ALA A 129 14.40 15.51 -2.29
CA ALA A 129 13.08 14.90 -2.37
C ALA A 129 12.36 15.28 -3.67
N TRP A 130 12.45 16.55 -4.07
CA TRP A 130 11.94 16.99 -5.38
C TRP A 130 12.59 16.24 -6.54
N LYS A 131 13.90 16.10 -6.52
CA LYS A 131 14.63 15.36 -7.56
C LYS A 131 14.15 13.92 -7.66
N MET A 132 13.95 13.23 -6.54
CA MET A 132 13.41 11.87 -6.51
C MET A 132 12.00 11.79 -7.12
N ALA A 133 11.13 12.74 -6.77
CA ALA A 133 9.78 12.80 -7.34
C ALA A 133 9.80 13.08 -8.85
N GLN A 134 10.69 13.98 -9.31
CA GLN A 134 10.87 14.28 -10.74
C GLN A 134 11.42 13.09 -11.53
N GLU A 135 12.34 12.32 -10.93
CA GLU A 135 12.88 11.09 -11.54
C GLU A 135 11.82 9.97 -11.60
N ALA A 136 10.91 9.91 -10.64
CA ALA A 136 9.79 8.97 -10.65
C ALA A 136 8.82 9.25 -11.80
N ASN A 137 8.50 10.52 -12.01
CA ASN A 137 7.65 10.96 -13.12
C ASN A 137 8.02 12.40 -13.54
N GLN A 138 8.50 12.55 -14.77
CA GLN A 138 8.85 13.87 -15.33
C GLN A 138 7.68 14.87 -15.41
N PHE A 139 6.46 14.40 -15.28
CA PHE A 139 5.23 15.22 -15.28
C PHE A 139 4.77 15.61 -13.88
N ASN A 140 5.50 15.20 -12.84
CA ASN A 140 5.26 15.71 -11.49
C ASN A 140 5.52 17.22 -11.47
N ASP A 141 4.63 17.96 -10.82
CA ASP A 141 4.84 19.39 -10.60
C ASP A 141 5.85 19.62 -9.46
N PRO A 142 6.69 20.68 -9.53
CA PRO A 142 7.53 21.06 -8.41
C PRO A 142 6.67 21.52 -7.22
N PRO A 143 7.22 21.52 -6.00
CA PRO A 143 6.51 22.06 -4.85
C PRO A 143 6.09 23.51 -5.11
N GLN A 144 4.91 23.88 -4.62
CA GLN A 144 4.41 25.26 -4.75
C GLN A 144 5.36 26.24 -4.04
N GLU A 145 5.32 27.51 -4.48
CA GLU A 145 6.14 28.56 -3.83
C GLU A 145 5.87 28.61 -2.33
N GLY A 146 6.94 28.57 -1.54
CA GLY A 146 6.88 28.51 -0.08
C GLY A 146 6.76 27.12 0.51
N PHE A 147 6.69 26.06 -0.32
CA PHE A 147 6.64 24.66 0.10
C PHE A 147 7.88 23.88 -0.34
N GLU A 148 8.11 22.78 0.31
CA GLU A 148 9.10 21.77 -0.05
C GLU A 148 8.51 20.37 0.09
N TYR A 149 9.07 19.40 -0.67
CA TYR A 149 8.71 17.99 -0.53
C TYR A 149 9.59 17.30 0.50
N ILE A 150 9.01 16.28 1.13
CA ILE A 150 9.69 15.35 2.01
C ILE A 150 9.34 13.94 1.50
N ALA A 151 10.34 13.22 0.99
CA ALA A 151 10.20 11.81 0.65
C ALA A 151 10.47 10.96 1.90
N VAL A 152 9.55 10.08 2.22
CA VAL A 152 9.63 9.21 3.40
C VAL A 152 9.57 7.76 2.94
N LYS A 153 10.56 6.94 3.30
CA LYS A 153 10.53 5.50 3.09
C LYS A 153 9.90 4.83 4.29
N VAL A 154 8.82 4.11 4.06
CA VAL A 154 8.03 3.44 5.10
C VAL A 154 8.09 1.95 4.89
N HIS A 155 8.31 1.18 5.96
CA HIS A 155 8.02 -0.24 6.01
C HIS A 155 6.62 -0.42 6.59
N VAL A 156 5.82 -1.26 5.96
CA VAL A 156 4.45 -1.59 6.39
C VAL A 156 4.26 -3.09 6.43
N ARG A 157 3.48 -3.55 7.38
CA ARG A 157 3.01 -4.94 7.47
C ARG A 157 1.52 -4.93 7.78
N TYR A 158 0.74 -5.66 6.99
CA TYR A 158 -0.68 -5.84 7.30
C TYR A 158 -0.83 -6.91 8.38
N ILE A 159 -1.47 -6.56 9.49
CA ILE A 159 -1.66 -7.44 10.65
C ILE A 159 -3.12 -7.75 10.95
N GLY A 160 -4.05 -7.36 10.05
CA GLY A 160 -5.44 -7.78 10.12
C GLY A 160 -5.57 -9.31 10.16
N THR A 161 -6.67 -9.79 10.71
CA THR A 161 -6.89 -11.24 10.92
C THR A 161 -7.93 -11.85 9.97
N GLU A 162 -8.58 -11.02 9.16
CA GLU A 162 -9.53 -11.50 8.15
C GLU A 162 -8.77 -11.98 6.91
N ASP A 163 -9.20 -13.10 6.33
CA ASP A 163 -8.61 -13.66 5.09
C ASP A 163 -9.02 -12.83 3.87
N LYS A 164 -8.55 -11.57 3.86
CA LYS A 164 -8.73 -10.64 2.73
C LYS A 164 -7.56 -9.66 2.68
N PRO A 165 -7.17 -9.20 1.48
CA PRO A 165 -6.14 -8.19 1.36
C PRO A 165 -6.65 -6.82 1.83
N SER A 166 -5.71 -5.98 2.28
CA SER A 166 -5.93 -4.58 2.60
C SER A 166 -4.91 -3.73 1.86
N SER A 167 -5.37 -2.61 1.31
CA SER A 167 -4.51 -1.71 0.54
C SER A 167 -3.99 -0.57 1.40
N MET A 168 -2.78 -0.11 1.04
CA MET A 168 -2.17 1.11 1.60
C MET A 168 -1.41 1.85 0.51
N ASP A 169 -1.59 3.16 0.47
CA ASP A 169 -0.91 4.08 -0.44
C ASP A 169 -0.58 5.41 0.25
N GLY A 170 0.02 6.35 -0.49
CA GLY A 170 0.42 7.66 0.01
C GLY A 170 -0.72 8.49 0.60
N THR A 171 -1.99 8.22 0.24
CA THR A 171 -3.16 8.98 0.74
C THR A 171 -3.47 8.72 2.22
N PHE A 172 -2.90 7.64 2.80
CA PHE A 172 -2.97 7.35 4.23
C PHE A 172 -2.09 8.29 5.07
N PHE A 173 -1.27 9.10 4.42
CA PHE A 173 -0.26 9.90 5.09
C PHE A 173 -0.43 11.39 4.80
N LYS A 174 -0.23 12.18 5.84
CA LYS A 174 -0.19 13.63 5.83
C LYS A 174 1.03 14.09 6.60
N SER A 175 1.30 15.39 6.63
CA SER A 175 2.35 15.96 7.44
C SER A 175 1.87 17.13 8.26
N THR A 176 2.56 17.41 9.36
CA THR A 176 2.37 18.60 10.19
C THR A 176 3.69 18.93 10.88
N GLY A 177 3.85 20.17 11.31
CA GLY A 177 5.08 20.60 12.00
C GLY A 177 4.80 21.70 13.01
N SER A 178 5.82 22.54 13.23
CA SER A 178 5.79 23.64 14.23
C SER A 178 4.71 24.68 13.94
N ALA A 179 4.32 24.88 12.69
CA ALA A 179 3.24 25.80 12.32
C ALA A 179 1.85 25.27 12.75
N GLY A 180 1.72 23.98 13.04
CA GLY A 180 0.46 23.36 13.41
C GLY A 180 -0.54 23.21 12.28
N ILE A 181 -0.10 23.36 11.03
CA ILE A 181 -0.90 23.15 9.83
C ILE A 181 -0.83 21.67 9.45
N LEU A 182 -1.95 21.08 9.13
CA LEU A 182 -2.01 19.74 8.53
C LEU A 182 -1.91 19.90 7.02
N HIS A 183 -0.85 19.35 6.42
CA HIS A 183 -0.64 19.35 4.98
C HIS A 183 -1.11 18.02 4.42
N ASP A 184 -2.01 18.04 3.45
CA ASP A 184 -2.39 16.86 2.68
C ASP A 184 -1.22 16.43 1.77
N ALA A 185 -1.21 15.15 1.38
CA ALA A 185 -0.23 14.64 0.41
C ALA A 185 -0.32 15.43 -0.91
N PRO A 186 0.81 15.80 -1.53
CA PRO A 186 0.80 16.43 -2.83
C PRO A 186 0.34 15.43 -3.92
N SER A 187 -0.22 15.96 -5.01
CA SER A 187 -0.60 15.13 -6.16
C SER A 187 0.62 14.86 -7.05
N VAL A 188 1.47 13.94 -6.64
CA VAL A 188 2.67 13.51 -7.36
C VAL A 188 2.73 11.98 -7.41
N VAL A 189 3.44 11.45 -8.39
CA VAL A 189 3.83 10.04 -8.42
C VAL A 189 5.02 9.86 -7.48
N ASP A 190 4.89 8.99 -6.51
CA ASP A 190 5.91 8.75 -5.50
C ASP A 190 7.15 8.03 -6.10
N PRO A 191 8.35 8.19 -5.48
CA PRO A 191 9.56 7.47 -5.90
C PRO A 191 9.42 5.95 -5.81
N SER A 192 10.19 5.24 -6.64
CA SER A 192 10.18 3.77 -6.63
C SER A 192 11.10 3.19 -5.54
N PRO A 193 10.72 2.07 -4.90
CA PRO A 193 9.39 1.46 -4.98
C PRO A 193 8.35 2.36 -4.32
N GLN A 194 7.28 2.64 -5.04
CA GLN A 194 6.16 3.44 -4.54
C GLN A 194 5.39 2.64 -3.48
N LEU A 195 4.95 3.31 -2.41
CA LEU A 195 4.01 2.71 -1.46
C LEU A 195 2.60 2.78 -2.05
N ASP A 196 2.27 1.80 -2.86
CA ASP A 196 0.94 1.53 -3.42
C ASP A 196 0.81 0.02 -3.50
N ILE A 197 0.25 -0.58 -2.46
CA ILE A 197 0.31 -2.03 -2.26
C ILE A 197 -0.97 -2.55 -1.63
N SER A 198 -1.34 -3.77 -1.99
CA SER A 198 -2.39 -4.55 -1.35
C SER A 198 -1.78 -5.81 -0.75
N LEU A 199 -1.99 -6.06 0.54
CA LEU A 199 -1.34 -7.14 1.29
C LEU A 199 -2.38 -8.05 1.94
N TYR A 200 -2.14 -9.35 1.86
CA TYR A 200 -2.79 -10.33 2.72
C TYR A 200 -2.22 -10.26 4.15
N PRO A 201 -2.95 -10.77 5.16
CA PRO A 201 -2.47 -10.78 6.54
C PRO A 201 -1.06 -11.39 6.67
N GLY A 202 -0.16 -10.64 7.26
CA GLY A 202 1.25 -10.99 7.41
C GLY A 202 2.17 -10.50 6.29
N GLY A 203 1.61 -10.03 5.17
CA GLY A 203 2.38 -9.45 4.07
C GLY A 203 3.09 -8.17 4.50
N GLU A 204 4.28 -7.92 3.94
CA GLU A 204 5.14 -6.78 4.26
C GLU A 204 5.59 -6.10 2.97
N PHE A 205 5.80 -4.78 3.04
CA PHE A 205 6.32 -4.00 1.93
C PHE A 205 7.09 -2.79 2.42
N GLU A 206 8.08 -2.36 1.62
CA GLU A 206 8.80 -1.11 1.82
C GLU A 206 8.60 -0.21 0.60
N GLY A 207 8.10 0.99 0.83
CA GLY A 207 7.85 1.94 -0.24
C GLY A 207 8.08 3.37 0.16
N TRP A 208 8.21 4.23 -0.85
CA TRP A 208 8.31 5.66 -0.69
C TRP A 208 6.95 6.33 -0.81
N ILE A 209 6.76 7.39 -0.04
CA ILE A 209 5.68 8.37 -0.15
C ILE A 209 6.28 9.76 -0.19
N VAL A 210 5.55 10.71 -0.76
CA VAL A 210 5.91 12.14 -0.72
C VAL A 210 4.86 12.90 0.09
N VAL A 211 5.33 13.62 1.10
CA VAL A 211 4.52 14.61 1.82
C VAL A 211 5.13 16.00 1.63
N GLN A 212 4.48 17.06 2.09
CA GLN A 212 4.95 18.43 1.90
C GLN A 212 5.00 19.19 3.22
N ALA A 213 5.81 20.24 3.28
CA ALA A 213 5.94 21.14 4.40
C ALA A 213 6.13 22.58 3.90
N SER A 214 5.89 23.56 4.74
CA SER A 214 6.37 24.93 4.46
C SER A 214 7.91 24.95 4.52
N VAL A 215 8.54 25.72 3.65
CA VAL A 215 10.01 25.86 3.64
C VAL A 215 10.51 26.30 5.01
N GLY A 216 11.44 25.53 5.57
CA GLY A 216 12.05 25.81 6.88
C GLY A 216 11.17 25.46 8.08
N GLU A 217 10.04 24.82 7.89
CA GLU A 217 9.22 24.29 8.98
C GLU A 217 9.98 23.19 9.74
N THR A 218 9.91 23.24 11.07
CA THR A 218 10.62 22.32 11.98
C THR A 218 9.65 21.45 12.76
N ASN A 219 10.18 20.48 13.51
CA ASN A 219 9.40 19.49 14.27
C ASN A 219 8.39 18.77 13.37
N MET A 220 8.84 18.43 12.16
CA MET A 220 8.00 17.74 11.20
C MET A 220 7.62 16.35 11.68
N MET A 221 6.36 16.03 11.48
CA MET A 221 5.78 14.72 11.80
C MET A 221 5.04 14.17 10.58
N LEU A 222 5.21 12.89 10.33
CA LEU A 222 4.30 12.12 9.50
C LEU A 222 3.03 11.83 10.30
N VAL A 223 1.89 12.05 9.69
CA VAL A 223 0.58 11.72 10.26
C VAL A 223 0.02 10.54 9.48
N PHE A 224 0.02 9.36 10.09
CA PHE A 224 -0.68 8.21 9.58
C PHE A 224 -2.15 8.29 9.96
N GLU A 225 -3.03 8.28 8.99
CA GLU A 225 -4.49 8.43 9.17
C GLU A 225 -5.20 7.53 8.16
N PRO A 226 -5.50 6.26 8.52
CA PRO A 226 -6.19 5.34 7.61
C PRO A 226 -7.52 5.90 7.11
N LEU A 227 -7.76 5.72 5.82
CA LEU A 227 -9.05 6.07 5.23
C LEU A 227 -10.15 5.22 5.89
N PHE A 228 -11.29 5.85 6.16
CA PHE A 228 -12.45 5.21 6.79
C PHE A 228 -12.25 4.73 8.24
N ASP A 229 -11.17 5.14 8.92
CA ASP A 229 -11.08 4.95 10.38
C ASP A 229 -11.96 5.99 11.12
N PHE A 230 -13.21 5.66 11.28
CA PHE A 230 -14.18 6.51 12.00
C PHE A 230 -13.95 6.51 13.51
N SER A 231 -13.12 5.60 14.03
CA SER A 231 -12.79 5.55 15.46
C SER A 231 -11.74 6.57 15.86
N GLY A 232 -10.86 6.95 14.93
CA GLY A 232 -9.67 7.75 15.17
C GLY A 232 -8.59 7.02 15.99
N ASN A 233 -8.81 5.74 16.32
CA ASN A 233 -7.89 4.97 17.16
C ASN A 233 -6.58 4.61 16.46
N ASN A 234 -6.59 4.58 15.12
CA ASN A 234 -5.44 4.20 14.31
C ASN A 234 -4.56 5.39 13.90
N LYS A 235 -5.01 6.63 14.14
CA LYS A 235 -4.21 7.81 13.84
C LYS A 235 -2.93 7.84 14.67
N ARG A 236 -1.79 8.14 14.00
CA ARG A 236 -0.47 8.23 14.64
C ARG A 236 0.32 9.43 14.13
N PHE A 237 1.09 10.00 15.03
CA PHE A 237 2.08 11.06 14.75
C PHE A 237 3.48 10.48 14.95
N ILE A 238 4.32 10.56 13.93
CA ILE A 238 5.66 9.98 13.92
C ILE A 238 6.66 11.09 13.59
N SER A 239 7.67 11.30 14.43
CA SER A 239 8.70 12.30 14.16
C SER A 239 9.45 11.99 12.88
N LEU A 240 9.65 13.00 12.01
CA LEU A 240 10.54 12.94 10.86
C LEU A 240 11.95 13.48 11.18
N GLU A 241 12.12 14.02 12.36
CA GLU A 241 13.40 14.54 12.85
C GLU A 241 14.25 13.41 13.46
N PRO A 242 15.59 13.58 13.53
CA PRO A 242 16.50 12.58 14.10
C PRO A 242 16.21 12.24 15.54
#